data_619d1aa1c23dd7900cc8c32a8acc3b57
#
_entry.id   619d1aa1c23dd7900cc8c32a8acc3b57
#
_cell.length_a   1.000
_cell.length_b   1.000
_cell.length_c   1.000
_cell.angle_alpha   90.00
_cell.angle_beta   90.00
_cell.angle_gamma   90.00
#
_symmetry.space_group_name_H-M   'P 1'
#
loop_
_entity.id
_entity.type
_entity.pdbx_description
1 polymer ?
#
loop_
_entity_poly.entity_id
_entity_poly.type
_entity_poly.pdbx_seq_one_letter_code
_entity_poly.pdbx_strand_id
1 'polypeptide(L)'
;MTTDEMNALMKAVMFYAPGDLRLMETPIPSAGPGEVVVKIKTALTCGTDFKAYRQGHPVLLAHTPSPFGHEMAGIISEVGAGVTWLREGERVVVLNSAPCDDCFFCEQGITELCENLELLNGAYAEYIRVPPQITRHNVHPLPEHLSFAEAALVEPFACALHAVDKMRLKPSETIAVIGAGNMARLLICALKAAGARVLVIGRNAERLRLATAAGADDVIDLSREPDAVAAVRRRTAGHRGADGVIEAVGKPETWSLSVAMVRKGGRVCLFGGCAAGAKVELETHRIHYNEIALFGVFHHRPSYVRQAIELLSNRAVPTELLIGGRISLEDLVSFFAENRDTNALKAAVIM
;
A
#
# COMPACT_ATOMS: atom_id res chain seq x y z
N MET A 1 -22.83 15.85 -28.85
CA MET A 1 -21.58 15.05 -29.00
C MET A 1 -21.48 14.64 -30.45
N THR A 2 -20.43 15.05 -31.12
CA THR A 2 -20.18 14.67 -32.52
C THR A 2 -19.67 13.23 -32.56
N THR A 3 -19.90 12.52 -33.66
CA THR A 3 -19.47 11.12 -33.88
C THR A 3 -17.96 10.89 -33.72
N ASP A 4 -17.14 11.93 -33.78
CA ASP A 4 -15.69 11.90 -33.57
C ASP A 4 -15.27 11.82 -32.08
N GLU A 5 -16.11 12.32 -31.16
CA GLU A 5 -15.82 12.23 -29.71
C GLU A 5 -16.06 10.82 -29.13
N MET A 6 -16.82 9.97 -29.81
CA MET A 6 -17.15 8.61 -29.38
C MET A 6 -16.06 7.57 -29.71
N ASN A 7 -14.96 7.93 -30.40
CA ASN A 7 -13.90 7.01 -30.81
C ASN A 7 -12.49 7.41 -30.37
N ALA A 8 -12.35 8.35 -29.44
CA ALA A 8 -11.02 8.69 -28.91
C ALA A 8 -10.45 7.49 -28.15
N LEU A 9 -9.23 7.07 -28.50
CA LEU A 9 -8.52 5.97 -27.89
C LEU A 9 -7.57 6.48 -26.81
N MET A 10 -7.32 5.65 -25.80
CA MET A 10 -6.32 5.83 -24.75
C MET A 10 -5.41 4.63 -24.68
N LYS A 11 -4.20 4.82 -24.17
CA LYS A 11 -3.28 3.74 -23.84
C LYS A 11 -3.58 3.19 -22.44
N ALA A 12 -3.54 1.86 -22.30
CA ALA A 12 -3.68 1.17 -21.04
C ALA A 12 -2.85 -0.11 -21.01
N VAL A 13 -2.22 -0.42 -19.87
CA VAL A 13 -1.55 -1.70 -19.66
C VAL A 13 -2.55 -2.70 -19.10
N MET A 14 -2.69 -3.83 -19.82
CA MET A 14 -3.62 -4.90 -19.52
C MET A 14 -2.86 -6.18 -19.15
N PHE A 15 -3.34 -6.86 -18.14
CA PHE A 15 -2.86 -8.18 -17.72
C PHE A 15 -3.64 -9.28 -18.46
N TYR A 16 -2.94 -10.19 -19.12
CA TYR A 16 -3.54 -11.34 -19.83
C TYR A 16 -3.30 -12.67 -19.12
N ALA A 17 -2.09 -12.85 -18.56
CA ALA A 17 -1.71 -14.05 -17.82
C ALA A 17 -0.44 -13.75 -16.98
N PRO A 18 -0.03 -14.63 -16.06
CA PRO A 18 1.25 -14.52 -15.39
C PRO A 18 2.42 -14.36 -16.40
N GLY A 19 3.15 -13.24 -16.25
CA GLY A 19 4.24 -12.86 -17.15
C GLY A 19 3.81 -12.16 -18.45
N ASP A 20 2.51 -11.93 -18.67
CA ASP A 20 1.99 -11.32 -19.90
C ASP A 20 1.22 -10.02 -19.57
N LEU A 21 1.92 -8.89 -19.67
CA LEU A 21 1.36 -7.54 -19.70
C LEU A 21 1.46 -6.99 -21.11
N ARG A 22 0.44 -6.28 -21.57
CA ARG A 22 0.42 -5.66 -22.89
C ARG A 22 -0.06 -4.23 -22.81
N LEU A 23 0.63 -3.32 -23.51
CA LEU A 23 0.16 -1.98 -23.76
C LEU A 23 -0.86 -2.04 -24.91
N MET A 24 -2.08 -1.58 -24.64
CA MET A 24 -3.19 -1.63 -25.59
C MET A 24 -3.79 -0.25 -25.79
N GLU A 25 -4.36 -0.03 -26.97
CA GLU A 25 -5.28 1.08 -27.20
C GLU A 25 -6.72 0.63 -26.93
N THR A 26 -7.41 1.38 -26.09
CA THR A 26 -8.80 1.12 -25.69
C THR A 26 -9.62 2.41 -25.77
N PRO A 27 -10.94 2.37 -25.94
CA PRO A 27 -11.75 3.58 -25.90
C PRO A 27 -11.61 4.32 -24.58
N ILE A 28 -11.54 5.66 -24.63
CA ILE A 28 -11.65 6.50 -23.43
C ILE A 28 -13.02 6.24 -22.80
N PRO A 29 -13.08 5.89 -21.50
CA PRO A 29 -14.36 5.66 -20.86
C PRO A 29 -15.14 6.97 -20.64
N SER A 30 -16.46 6.90 -20.61
CA SER A 30 -17.35 7.98 -20.19
C SER A 30 -17.94 7.71 -18.80
N ALA A 31 -18.26 8.78 -18.06
CA ALA A 31 -18.85 8.70 -16.73
C ALA A 31 -20.36 8.41 -16.78
N GLY A 32 -20.80 7.33 -16.16
CA GLY A 32 -22.20 7.07 -15.87
C GLY A 32 -22.69 7.81 -14.61
N PRO A 33 -23.97 7.63 -14.22
CA PRO A 33 -24.51 8.23 -13.00
C PRO A 33 -23.71 7.81 -11.76
N GLY A 34 -23.30 8.79 -10.94
CA GLY A 34 -22.50 8.58 -9.73
C GLY A 34 -21.02 8.32 -9.96
N GLU A 35 -20.57 8.22 -11.20
CA GLU A 35 -19.19 7.96 -11.58
C GLU A 35 -18.41 9.26 -11.89
N VAL A 36 -17.09 9.16 -11.93
CA VAL A 36 -16.22 10.16 -12.55
C VAL A 36 -15.21 9.47 -13.46
N VAL A 37 -14.72 10.18 -14.47
CA VAL A 37 -13.53 9.78 -15.24
C VAL A 37 -12.37 10.64 -14.80
N VAL A 38 -11.25 10.00 -14.48
CA VAL A 38 -10.01 10.67 -14.07
C VAL A 38 -8.97 10.47 -15.16
N LYS A 39 -8.42 11.57 -15.69
CA LYS A 39 -7.20 11.57 -16.48
C LYS A 39 -6.03 11.38 -15.54
N ILE A 40 -5.45 10.19 -15.53
CA ILE A 40 -4.32 9.85 -14.67
C ILE A 40 -3.11 10.68 -15.09
N LYS A 41 -2.38 11.21 -14.12
CA LYS A 41 -1.13 11.95 -14.33
C LYS A 41 0.08 11.15 -13.85
N THR A 42 -0.11 10.38 -12.79
CA THR A 42 0.94 9.53 -12.23
C THR A 42 0.31 8.33 -11.54
N ALA A 43 0.86 7.16 -11.79
CA ALA A 43 0.65 5.96 -10.98
C ALA A 43 1.98 5.51 -10.35
N LEU A 44 1.92 4.71 -9.30
CA LEU A 44 3.12 4.13 -8.67
C LEU A 44 3.13 2.62 -8.80
N THR A 45 4.34 2.06 -8.98
CA THR A 45 4.51 0.61 -8.96
C THR A 45 4.44 0.07 -7.54
N CYS A 46 3.77 -1.07 -7.34
CA CYS A 46 3.59 -1.71 -6.04
C CYS A 46 4.18 -3.13 -6.03
N GLY A 47 4.62 -3.59 -4.86
CA GLY A 47 5.03 -4.98 -4.67
C GLY A 47 3.90 -5.98 -4.97
N THR A 48 2.64 -5.59 -4.76
CA THR A 48 1.46 -6.37 -5.13
C THR A 48 1.36 -6.54 -6.65
N ASP A 49 1.66 -5.51 -7.44
CA ASP A 49 1.65 -5.60 -8.90
C ASP A 49 2.70 -6.59 -9.41
N PHE A 50 3.91 -6.57 -8.83
CA PHE A 50 4.95 -7.55 -9.19
C PHE A 50 4.57 -8.98 -8.80
N LYS A 51 3.91 -9.17 -7.65
CA LYS A 51 3.36 -10.49 -7.28
C LYS A 51 2.27 -10.92 -8.27
N ALA A 52 1.34 -10.03 -8.57
CA ALA A 52 0.23 -10.26 -9.49
C ALA A 52 0.73 -10.54 -10.92
N TYR A 53 1.74 -9.81 -11.39
CA TYR A 53 2.39 -10.07 -12.68
C TYR A 53 2.96 -11.49 -12.77
N ARG A 54 3.57 -11.99 -11.69
CA ARG A 54 4.24 -13.32 -11.68
C ARG A 54 3.29 -14.49 -11.49
N GLN A 55 2.19 -14.31 -10.76
CA GLN A 55 1.37 -15.42 -10.25
C GLN A 55 -0.13 -15.24 -10.52
N GLY A 56 -0.54 -14.08 -11.07
CA GLY A 56 -1.93 -13.65 -11.05
C GLY A 56 -2.36 -13.18 -9.66
N HIS A 57 -3.62 -12.78 -9.55
CA HIS A 57 -4.25 -12.41 -8.28
C HIS A 57 -5.73 -12.80 -8.31
N PRO A 58 -6.21 -13.67 -7.39
CA PRO A 58 -7.53 -14.28 -7.51
C PRO A 58 -8.69 -13.29 -7.41
N VAL A 59 -8.47 -12.11 -6.81
CA VAL A 59 -9.47 -11.07 -6.63
C VAL A 59 -9.26 -9.92 -7.63
N LEU A 60 -8.06 -9.30 -7.66
CA LEU A 60 -7.81 -8.14 -8.52
C LEU A 60 -7.76 -8.49 -10.00
N LEU A 61 -7.44 -9.73 -10.35
CA LEU A 61 -7.28 -10.23 -11.72
C LEU A 61 -8.16 -11.46 -11.98
N ALA A 62 -9.38 -11.45 -11.40
CA ALA A 62 -10.33 -12.57 -11.51
C ALA A 62 -10.78 -12.85 -12.95
N HIS A 63 -10.73 -11.83 -13.82
CA HIS A 63 -11.05 -11.93 -15.24
C HIS A 63 -9.86 -11.44 -16.06
N THR A 64 -9.61 -12.05 -17.22
CA THR A 64 -8.57 -11.64 -18.16
C THR A 64 -9.14 -11.46 -19.56
N PRO A 65 -8.73 -10.43 -20.33
CA PRO A 65 -7.77 -9.39 -19.94
C PRO A 65 -8.32 -8.48 -18.83
N SER A 66 -7.44 -8.05 -17.91
CA SER A 66 -7.79 -7.18 -16.78
C SER A 66 -6.98 -5.89 -16.82
N PRO A 67 -7.56 -4.71 -16.50
CA PRO A 67 -6.79 -3.51 -16.23
C PRO A 67 -5.78 -3.76 -15.11
N PHE A 68 -4.66 -3.00 -15.09
CA PHE A 68 -3.55 -3.27 -14.18
C PHE A 68 -3.08 -2.03 -13.42
N GLY A 69 -2.62 -2.21 -12.16
CA GLY A 69 -2.17 -1.12 -11.28
C GLY A 69 -3.30 -0.53 -10.42
N HIS A 70 -2.94 0.04 -9.24
CA HIS A 70 -3.93 0.45 -8.25
C HIS A 70 -3.56 1.68 -7.40
N GLU A 71 -2.38 2.27 -7.57
CA GLU A 71 -1.94 3.49 -6.88
C GLU A 71 -1.88 4.64 -7.88
N MET A 72 -2.76 5.66 -7.78
CA MET A 72 -2.90 6.68 -8.82
C MET A 72 -3.37 8.04 -8.32
N ALA A 73 -2.99 9.08 -9.08
CA ALA A 73 -3.51 10.44 -8.92
C ALA A 73 -3.62 11.13 -10.29
N GLY A 74 -4.56 12.06 -10.42
CA GLY A 74 -4.82 12.71 -11.69
C GLY A 74 -5.75 13.90 -11.60
N ILE A 75 -6.43 14.16 -12.69
CA ILE A 75 -7.37 15.30 -12.85
C ILE A 75 -8.71 14.74 -13.32
N ILE A 76 -9.80 15.16 -12.69
CA ILE A 76 -11.14 14.80 -13.15
C ILE A 76 -11.35 15.34 -14.54
N SER A 77 -11.65 14.48 -15.51
CA SER A 77 -11.92 14.83 -16.90
C SER A 77 -13.41 14.84 -17.24
N GLU A 78 -14.22 14.09 -16.47
CA GLU A 78 -15.67 14.02 -16.66
C GLU A 78 -16.35 13.70 -15.33
N VAL A 79 -17.51 14.31 -15.08
CA VAL A 79 -18.33 14.09 -13.87
C VAL A 79 -19.70 13.59 -14.28
N GLY A 80 -20.06 12.41 -13.80
CA GLY A 80 -21.35 11.78 -14.05
C GLY A 80 -22.52 12.43 -13.28
N ALA A 81 -23.72 12.18 -13.77
CA ALA A 81 -24.94 12.70 -13.14
C ALA A 81 -25.02 12.30 -11.66
N GLY A 82 -25.44 13.23 -10.79
CA GLY A 82 -25.58 13.02 -9.35
C GLY A 82 -24.33 13.27 -8.51
N VAL A 83 -23.16 13.44 -9.12
CA VAL A 83 -21.93 13.81 -8.40
C VAL A 83 -21.85 15.35 -8.34
N THR A 84 -22.09 15.94 -7.17
CA THR A 84 -22.17 17.41 -6.98
C THR A 84 -21.00 17.98 -6.17
N TRP A 85 -20.16 17.11 -5.58
CA TRP A 85 -19.06 17.47 -4.68
C TRP A 85 -17.68 17.44 -5.35
N LEU A 86 -17.60 17.00 -6.59
CA LEU A 86 -16.39 16.96 -7.42
C LEU A 86 -16.64 17.76 -8.71
N ARG A 87 -15.56 18.28 -9.34
CA ARG A 87 -15.64 19.12 -10.56
C ARG A 87 -14.60 18.68 -11.56
N GLU A 88 -14.93 18.86 -12.85
CA GLU A 88 -13.96 18.74 -13.92
C GLU A 88 -12.78 19.72 -13.73
N GLY A 89 -11.58 19.27 -14.05
CA GLY A 89 -10.34 20.01 -13.84
C GLY A 89 -9.78 19.89 -12.41
N GLU A 90 -10.49 19.31 -11.46
CA GLU A 90 -10.04 19.15 -10.09
C GLU A 90 -8.94 18.09 -9.98
N ARG A 91 -7.89 18.41 -9.24
CA ARG A 91 -6.78 17.49 -8.94
C ARG A 91 -7.20 16.53 -7.84
N VAL A 92 -7.07 15.23 -8.09
CA VAL A 92 -7.53 14.19 -7.14
C VAL A 92 -6.55 13.05 -7.00
N VAL A 93 -6.61 12.39 -5.84
CA VAL A 93 -6.14 11.01 -5.65
C VAL A 93 -7.37 10.09 -5.65
N VAL A 94 -7.22 8.94 -6.26
CA VAL A 94 -8.23 7.89 -6.31
C VAL A 94 -7.67 6.66 -5.59
N LEU A 95 -8.41 6.15 -4.60
CA LEU A 95 -8.07 4.90 -3.94
C LEU A 95 -8.73 3.73 -4.66
N ASN A 96 -8.12 2.58 -4.50
CA ASN A 96 -8.47 1.36 -5.22
C ASN A 96 -9.62 0.56 -4.59
N SER A 97 -10.30 1.09 -3.58
CA SER A 97 -11.46 0.41 -2.99
C SER A 97 -12.38 1.35 -2.23
N ALA A 98 -13.61 0.91 -2.01
CA ALA A 98 -14.55 1.55 -1.10
C ALA A 98 -15.54 0.56 -0.48
N PRO A 99 -16.02 0.80 0.76
CA PRO A 99 -17.04 -0.01 1.42
C PRO A 99 -18.43 0.29 0.88
N CYS A 100 -19.39 -0.65 1.08
CA CYS A 100 -20.79 -0.46 0.66
C CYS A 100 -21.67 0.30 1.65
N ASP A 101 -21.23 0.48 2.90
CA ASP A 101 -21.89 1.14 4.03
C ASP A 101 -23.09 0.39 4.65
N ASP A 102 -23.56 -0.69 4.08
CA ASP A 102 -24.82 -1.37 4.46
C ASP A 102 -24.67 -2.84 4.89
N CYS A 103 -23.46 -3.42 4.84
CA CYS A 103 -23.21 -4.79 5.29
C CYS A 103 -22.81 -4.84 6.78
N PHE A 104 -22.85 -6.04 7.36
CA PHE A 104 -22.47 -6.28 8.75
C PHE A 104 -21.13 -5.63 9.15
N PHE A 105 -20.10 -5.80 8.34
CA PHE A 105 -18.78 -5.23 8.68
C PHE A 105 -18.76 -3.70 8.60
N CYS A 106 -19.51 -3.10 7.68
CA CYS A 106 -19.65 -1.65 7.60
C CYS A 106 -20.35 -1.08 8.83
N GLU A 107 -21.44 -1.71 9.28
CA GLU A 107 -22.15 -1.33 10.52
C GLU A 107 -21.28 -1.45 11.77
N GLN A 108 -20.35 -2.42 11.81
CA GLN A 108 -19.37 -2.56 12.90
C GLN A 108 -18.17 -1.62 12.77
N GLY A 109 -18.12 -0.76 11.74
CA GLY A 109 -16.98 0.13 11.49
C GLY A 109 -15.70 -0.58 11.05
N ILE A 110 -15.80 -1.81 10.52
CA ILE A 110 -14.69 -2.63 10.00
C ILE A 110 -14.77 -2.62 8.48
N THR A 111 -14.77 -1.43 7.91
CA THR A 111 -15.10 -1.19 6.50
C THR A 111 -14.12 -1.85 5.51
N GLU A 112 -12.90 -2.13 5.90
CA GLU A 112 -11.93 -2.87 5.10
C GLU A 112 -12.29 -4.35 4.88
N LEU A 113 -13.19 -4.90 5.69
CA LEU A 113 -13.73 -6.25 5.57
C LEU A 113 -15.14 -6.27 4.99
N CYS A 114 -15.54 -5.20 4.32
CA CYS A 114 -16.85 -5.08 3.68
C CYS A 114 -17.15 -6.30 2.79
N GLU A 115 -18.36 -6.86 2.91
CA GLU A 115 -18.80 -8.03 2.12
C GLU A 115 -18.94 -7.70 0.63
N ASN A 116 -19.22 -6.42 0.33
CA ASN A 116 -19.37 -5.88 -1.02
C ASN A 116 -18.30 -4.82 -1.29
N LEU A 117 -17.04 -5.09 -0.91
CA LEU A 117 -15.94 -4.17 -1.13
C LEU A 117 -15.75 -3.94 -2.62
N GLU A 118 -16.02 -2.71 -3.08
CA GLU A 118 -15.72 -2.32 -4.46
C GLU A 118 -14.22 -2.20 -4.63
N LEU A 119 -13.67 -2.85 -5.65
CA LEU A 119 -12.24 -2.80 -5.97
C LEU A 119 -12.04 -2.19 -7.35
N LEU A 120 -11.03 -1.32 -7.49
CA LEU A 120 -10.66 -0.66 -8.73
C LEU A 120 -9.22 -0.98 -9.08
N ASN A 121 -9.03 -1.52 -10.27
CA ASN A 121 -7.72 -1.78 -10.87
C ASN A 121 -7.65 -1.05 -12.23
N GLY A 122 -6.46 -0.65 -12.69
CA GLY A 122 -6.29 0.05 -13.96
C GLY A 122 -5.56 1.39 -13.83
N ALA A 123 -4.75 1.56 -12.79
CA ALA A 123 -3.94 2.78 -12.61
C ALA A 123 -2.91 3.00 -13.73
N TYR A 124 -2.52 1.97 -14.46
CA TYR A 124 -1.59 2.09 -15.60
C TYR A 124 -2.34 2.31 -16.90
N ALA A 125 -3.04 3.42 -16.97
CA ALA A 125 -3.80 3.88 -18.14
C ALA A 125 -3.86 5.41 -18.16
N GLU A 126 -4.12 6.01 -19.32
CA GLU A 126 -4.26 7.47 -19.43
C GLU A 126 -5.53 7.98 -18.76
N TYR A 127 -6.61 7.18 -18.77
CA TYR A 127 -7.89 7.51 -18.12
C TYR A 127 -8.44 6.30 -17.37
N ILE A 128 -9.19 6.56 -16.31
CA ILE A 128 -9.88 5.53 -15.54
C ILE A 128 -11.29 6.01 -15.18
N ARG A 129 -12.28 5.15 -15.38
CA ARG A 129 -13.63 5.34 -14.86
C ARG A 129 -13.69 4.84 -13.44
N VAL A 130 -14.10 5.70 -12.52
CA VAL A 130 -14.19 5.42 -11.09
C VAL A 130 -15.65 5.12 -10.74
N PRO A 131 -15.97 3.93 -10.21
CA PRO A 131 -17.34 3.52 -9.91
C PRO A 131 -17.96 4.35 -8.79
N PRO A 132 -19.30 4.39 -8.67
CA PRO A 132 -20.02 5.28 -7.77
C PRO A 132 -19.62 5.14 -6.30
N GLN A 133 -19.37 3.93 -5.84
CA GLN A 133 -19.00 3.63 -4.46
C GLN A 133 -17.62 4.24 -4.12
N ILE A 134 -16.64 4.08 -5.00
CA ILE A 134 -15.30 4.69 -4.83
C ILE A 134 -15.38 6.21 -5.02
N THR A 135 -16.14 6.70 -5.99
CA THR A 135 -16.35 8.14 -6.22
C THR A 135 -16.86 8.83 -4.94
N ARG A 136 -17.79 8.19 -4.23
CA ARG A 136 -18.37 8.72 -2.99
C ARG A 136 -17.40 8.75 -1.83
N HIS A 137 -16.56 7.71 -1.67
CA HIS A 137 -15.76 7.52 -0.46
C HIS A 137 -14.29 7.88 -0.64
N ASN A 138 -13.73 7.62 -1.82
CA ASN A 138 -12.29 7.51 -2.00
C ASN A 138 -11.75 8.21 -3.26
N VAL A 139 -12.45 9.26 -3.72
CA VAL A 139 -11.91 10.29 -4.60
C VAL A 139 -11.74 11.55 -3.77
N HIS A 140 -10.50 12.00 -3.56
CA HIS A 140 -10.20 13.12 -2.68
C HIS A 140 -9.45 14.23 -3.43
N PRO A 141 -9.93 15.50 -3.32
CA PRO A 141 -9.22 16.66 -3.83
C PRO A 141 -7.82 16.79 -3.22
N LEU A 142 -6.87 17.24 -4.02
CA LEU A 142 -5.47 17.41 -3.64
C LEU A 142 -5.12 18.90 -3.46
N PRO A 143 -4.34 19.25 -2.42
CA PRO A 143 -3.71 20.55 -2.33
C PRO A 143 -2.80 20.83 -3.53
N GLU A 144 -2.71 22.10 -3.98
CA GLU A 144 -1.92 22.47 -5.17
C GLU A 144 -0.44 22.10 -5.06
N HIS A 145 0.13 22.18 -3.86
CA HIS A 145 1.55 21.93 -3.61
C HIS A 145 1.92 20.44 -3.56
N LEU A 146 0.94 19.53 -3.44
CA LEU A 146 1.20 18.09 -3.45
C LEU A 146 1.27 17.60 -4.89
N SER A 147 2.39 17.04 -5.31
CA SER A 147 2.54 16.49 -6.66
C SER A 147 1.69 15.21 -6.84
N PHE A 148 1.35 14.85 -8.09
CA PHE A 148 0.60 13.62 -8.35
C PHE A 148 1.36 12.35 -7.93
N ALA A 149 2.68 12.36 -8.04
CA ALA A 149 3.51 11.24 -7.60
C ALA A 149 3.47 11.06 -6.06
N GLU A 150 3.54 12.13 -5.30
CA GLU A 150 3.37 12.11 -3.84
C GLU A 150 1.95 11.70 -3.46
N ALA A 151 0.95 12.21 -4.16
CA ALA A 151 -0.45 11.88 -3.92
C ALA A 151 -0.75 10.38 -4.17
N ALA A 152 -0.12 9.75 -5.15
CA ALA A 152 -0.28 8.31 -5.39
C ALA A 152 0.28 7.43 -4.25
N LEU A 153 1.10 7.98 -3.33
CA LEU A 153 1.50 7.29 -2.08
C LEU A 153 0.37 7.22 -1.04
N VAL A 154 -0.71 7.94 -1.21
CA VAL A 154 -1.81 7.98 -0.21
C VAL A 154 -2.38 6.59 0.04
N GLU A 155 -2.57 5.78 -1.01
CA GLU A 155 -3.09 4.42 -0.87
C GLU A 155 -2.20 3.55 0.04
N PRO A 156 -0.92 3.30 -0.29
CA PRO A 156 -0.08 2.45 0.55
C PRO A 156 0.20 3.08 1.93
N PHE A 157 0.21 4.41 2.04
CA PHE A 157 0.40 5.06 3.33
C PHE A 157 -0.83 4.93 4.24
N ALA A 158 -2.04 4.98 3.71
CA ALA A 158 -3.25 4.69 4.46
C ALA A 158 -3.27 3.25 5.01
N CYS A 159 -2.74 2.27 4.26
CA CYS A 159 -2.53 0.90 4.76
C CYS A 159 -1.53 0.86 5.93
N ALA A 160 -0.44 1.60 5.85
CA ALA A 160 0.54 1.67 6.94
C ALA A 160 -0.04 2.34 8.20
N LEU A 161 -0.81 3.43 8.05
CA LEU A 161 -1.49 4.11 9.15
C LEU A 161 -2.51 3.19 9.83
N HIS A 162 -3.29 2.43 9.06
CA HIS A 162 -4.21 1.42 9.58
C HIS A 162 -3.48 0.37 10.44
N ALA A 163 -2.35 -0.14 9.96
CA ALA A 163 -1.56 -1.12 10.73
C ALA A 163 -1.06 -0.54 12.06
N VAL A 164 -0.58 0.71 12.03
CA VAL A 164 -0.05 1.39 13.23
C VAL A 164 -1.16 1.69 14.24
N ASP A 165 -2.35 2.11 13.80
CA ASP A 165 -3.50 2.33 14.67
C ASP A 165 -3.92 1.03 15.37
N LYS A 166 -4.02 -0.10 14.63
CA LYS A 166 -4.32 -1.42 15.22
C LYS A 166 -3.29 -1.88 16.24
N MET A 167 -2.06 -1.36 16.19
CA MET A 167 -1.06 -1.60 17.23
C MET A 167 -1.41 -0.95 18.59
N ARG A 168 -2.30 0.04 18.64
CA ARG A 168 -2.69 0.76 19.86
C ARG A 168 -1.47 1.15 20.71
N LEU A 169 -0.57 1.90 20.09
CA LEU A 169 0.72 2.25 20.65
C LEU A 169 0.57 3.10 21.91
N LYS A 170 1.45 2.85 22.88
CA LYS A 170 1.73 3.78 23.97
C LYS A 170 2.96 4.61 23.63
N PRO A 171 3.04 5.85 24.10
CA PRO A 171 4.23 6.70 23.87
C PRO A 171 5.53 5.99 24.21
N SER A 172 6.55 6.18 23.40
CA SER A 172 7.91 5.63 23.57
C SER A 172 8.05 4.10 23.52
N GLU A 173 7.02 3.36 23.10
CA GLU A 173 7.16 1.93 22.86
C GLU A 173 8.16 1.65 21.73
N THR A 174 8.91 0.58 21.88
CA THR A 174 9.85 0.11 20.86
C THR A 174 9.17 -0.88 19.94
N ILE A 175 9.04 -0.52 18.66
CA ILE A 175 8.43 -1.35 17.63
C ILE A 175 9.50 -1.86 16.68
N ALA A 176 9.56 -3.17 16.52
CA ALA A 176 10.43 -3.81 15.54
C ALA A 176 9.67 -4.01 14.22
N VAL A 177 10.24 -3.60 13.10
CA VAL A 177 9.69 -3.79 11.76
C VAL A 177 10.56 -4.80 11.01
N ILE A 178 9.98 -5.94 10.65
CA ILE A 178 10.67 -6.97 9.85
C ILE A 178 10.45 -6.64 8.38
N GLY A 179 11.55 -6.36 7.69
CA GLY A 179 11.58 -5.86 6.31
C GLY A 179 12.05 -4.41 6.24
N ALA A 180 12.71 -4.04 5.16
CA ALA A 180 13.24 -2.70 4.90
C ALA A 180 12.83 -2.18 3.50
N GLY A 181 11.71 -2.67 2.96
CA GLY A 181 11.16 -2.26 1.66
C GLY A 181 10.35 -0.96 1.72
N ASN A 182 9.64 -0.63 0.63
CA ASN A 182 8.80 0.57 0.54
C ASN A 182 7.74 0.63 1.64
N MET A 183 7.01 -0.47 1.89
CA MET A 183 6.01 -0.51 2.95
C MET A 183 6.62 -0.33 4.34
N ALA A 184 7.82 -0.89 4.59
CA ALA A 184 8.52 -0.68 5.86
C ALA A 184 8.86 0.80 6.09
N ARG A 185 9.26 1.56 5.05
CA ARG A 185 9.52 3.00 5.17
C ARG A 185 8.26 3.80 5.46
N LEU A 186 7.12 3.46 4.84
CA LEU A 186 5.83 4.05 5.17
C LEU A 186 5.40 3.73 6.61
N LEU A 187 5.60 2.48 7.06
CA LEU A 187 5.38 2.07 8.45
C LEU A 187 6.28 2.84 9.42
N ILE A 188 7.56 3.08 9.08
CA ILE A 188 8.47 3.91 9.88
C ILE A 188 7.89 5.31 10.05
N CYS A 189 7.48 5.96 8.95
CA CYS A 189 6.89 7.30 9.01
C CYS A 189 5.62 7.33 9.90
N ALA A 190 4.72 6.36 9.74
CA ALA A 190 3.51 6.24 10.56
C ALA A 190 3.84 5.99 12.05
N LEU A 191 4.79 5.12 12.34
CA LEU A 191 5.25 4.81 13.71
C LEU A 191 5.92 6.02 14.37
N LYS A 192 6.74 6.76 13.64
CA LYS A 192 7.39 7.99 14.14
C LYS A 192 6.36 9.09 14.40
N ALA A 193 5.37 9.23 13.54
CA ALA A 193 4.24 10.16 13.77
C ALA A 193 3.44 9.78 15.03
N ALA A 194 3.35 8.48 15.36
CA ALA A 194 2.73 7.97 16.58
C ALA A 194 3.65 7.99 17.82
N GLY A 195 4.88 8.51 17.72
CA GLY A 195 5.82 8.66 18.84
C GLY A 195 6.54 7.37 19.26
N ALA A 196 6.58 6.35 18.41
CA ALA A 196 7.29 5.10 18.67
C ALA A 196 8.80 5.21 18.45
N ARG A 197 9.56 4.38 19.15
CA ARG A 197 10.94 4.04 18.81
C ARG A 197 10.94 2.87 17.83
N VAL A 198 11.61 3.00 16.69
CA VAL A 198 11.53 2.05 15.56
C VAL A 198 12.86 1.34 15.34
N LEU A 199 12.84 0.00 15.42
CA LEU A 199 13.95 -0.88 15.04
C LEU A 199 13.59 -1.57 13.71
N VAL A 200 14.45 -1.46 12.70
CA VAL A 200 14.20 -2.11 11.40
C VAL A 200 15.13 -3.30 11.20
N ILE A 201 14.57 -4.44 10.80
CA ILE A 201 15.31 -5.67 10.57
C ILE A 201 15.32 -6.00 9.08
N GLY A 202 16.53 -6.17 8.50
CA GLY A 202 16.68 -6.46 7.06
C GLY A 202 18.00 -7.15 6.73
N ARG A 203 18.22 -7.41 5.42
CA ARG A 203 19.45 -8.05 4.92
C ARG A 203 20.19 -7.20 3.89
N ASN A 204 19.59 -6.16 3.36
CA ASN A 204 20.15 -5.33 2.31
C ASN A 204 20.60 -3.99 2.91
N ALA A 205 21.91 -3.73 2.86
CA ALA A 205 22.51 -2.54 3.46
C ALA A 205 21.92 -1.22 2.92
N GLU A 206 21.65 -1.13 1.61
CA GLU A 206 21.08 0.09 1.01
C GLU A 206 19.63 0.31 1.48
N ARG A 207 18.82 -0.73 1.57
CA ARG A 207 17.45 -0.62 2.12
C ARG A 207 17.46 -0.21 3.60
N LEU A 208 18.42 -0.72 4.38
CA LEU A 208 18.58 -0.34 5.79
C LEU A 208 19.02 1.13 5.90
N ARG A 209 19.93 1.59 5.04
CA ARG A 209 20.32 3.01 4.95
C ARG A 209 19.10 3.89 4.65
N LEU A 210 18.25 3.51 3.69
CA LEU A 210 17.00 4.22 3.39
C LEU A 210 16.00 4.16 4.55
N ALA A 211 15.93 3.07 5.30
CA ALA A 211 15.10 2.97 6.50
C ALA A 211 15.58 3.93 7.61
N THR A 212 16.89 4.04 7.82
CA THR A 212 17.48 5.04 8.75
C THR A 212 17.13 6.46 8.30
N ALA A 213 17.29 6.76 7.01
CA ALA A 213 16.95 8.08 6.46
C ALA A 213 15.45 8.40 6.59
N ALA A 214 14.56 7.39 6.54
CA ALA A 214 13.13 7.52 6.76
C ALA A 214 12.75 7.69 8.25
N GLY A 215 13.70 7.65 9.18
CA GLY A 215 13.49 7.92 10.60
C GLY A 215 13.56 6.70 11.52
N ALA A 216 14.04 5.53 11.07
CA ALA A 216 14.31 4.41 11.96
C ALA A 216 15.38 4.80 13.00
N ASP A 217 15.11 4.52 14.28
CA ASP A 217 16.03 4.85 15.38
C ASP A 217 17.23 3.89 15.43
N ASP A 218 17.07 2.66 14.92
CA ASP A 218 18.17 1.69 14.80
C ASP A 218 17.85 0.66 13.71
N VAL A 219 18.86 0.02 13.16
CA VAL A 219 18.72 -1.01 12.13
C VAL A 219 19.53 -2.26 12.49
N ILE A 220 18.98 -3.42 12.16
CA ILE A 220 19.60 -4.73 12.36
C ILE A 220 19.86 -5.35 10.99
N ASP A 221 21.12 -5.47 10.62
CA ASP A 221 21.57 -6.12 9.39
C ASP A 221 21.77 -7.62 9.66
N LEU A 222 20.84 -8.44 9.20
CA LEU A 222 20.90 -9.89 9.36
C LEU A 222 22.04 -10.58 8.56
N SER A 223 22.72 -9.86 7.69
CA SER A 223 23.96 -10.36 7.06
C SER A 223 25.16 -10.33 8.01
N ARG A 224 25.11 -9.44 9.01
CA ARG A 224 26.15 -9.24 10.03
C ARG A 224 25.74 -9.79 11.39
N GLU A 225 24.47 -9.68 11.75
CA GLU A 225 23.87 -10.17 12.99
C GLU A 225 22.74 -11.17 12.65
N PRO A 226 23.06 -12.46 12.34
CA PRO A 226 22.07 -13.42 11.84
C PRO A 226 21.01 -13.82 12.89
N ASP A 227 21.32 -13.73 14.19
CA ASP A 227 20.36 -13.97 15.28
C ASP A 227 19.54 -12.69 15.53
N ALA A 228 18.44 -12.56 14.77
CA ALA A 228 17.55 -11.42 14.85
C ALA A 228 16.89 -11.27 16.23
N VAL A 229 16.58 -12.37 16.92
CA VAL A 229 15.92 -12.34 18.24
C VAL A 229 16.87 -11.78 19.29
N ALA A 230 18.12 -12.30 19.34
CA ALA A 230 19.14 -11.78 20.24
C ALA A 230 19.47 -10.31 19.91
N ALA A 231 19.54 -9.95 18.63
CA ALA A 231 19.81 -8.57 18.19
C ALA A 231 18.73 -7.58 18.64
N VAL A 232 17.44 -7.93 18.53
CA VAL A 232 16.32 -7.13 19.04
C VAL A 232 16.37 -7.03 20.55
N ARG A 233 16.61 -8.14 21.25
CA ARG A 233 16.71 -8.12 22.71
C ARG A 233 17.81 -7.20 23.21
N ARG A 234 19.01 -7.23 22.62
CA ARG A 234 20.12 -6.32 23.01
C ARG A 234 19.75 -4.84 22.86
N ARG A 235 18.86 -4.49 21.95
CA ARG A 235 18.43 -3.11 21.63
C ARG A 235 17.19 -2.64 22.37
N THR A 236 16.60 -3.50 23.21
CA THR A 236 15.37 -3.20 23.93
C THR A 236 15.62 -3.14 25.45
N ALA A 237 14.80 -2.37 26.15
CA ALA A 237 14.92 -2.15 27.59
C ALA A 237 14.88 -3.47 28.38
N GLY A 238 15.91 -3.69 29.20
CA GLY A 238 16.04 -4.92 30.01
C GLY A 238 16.18 -6.20 29.18
N HIS A 239 16.58 -6.10 27.91
CA HIS A 239 16.75 -7.24 26.98
C HIS A 239 15.51 -8.13 26.83
N ARG A 240 14.30 -7.54 26.98
CA ARG A 240 13.04 -8.28 27.02
C ARG A 240 12.48 -8.63 25.64
N GLY A 241 12.86 -7.92 24.58
CA GLY A 241 12.27 -7.93 23.25
C GLY A 241 11.46 -6.67 22.97
N ALA A 242 10.97 -6.51 21.75
CA ALA A 242 10.20 -5.33 21.34
C ALA A 242 8.81 -5.29 22.00
N ASP A 243 8.27 -4.11 22.26
CA ASP A 243 6.90 -3.91 22.74
C ASP A 243 5.87 -4.39 21.71
N GLY A 244 6.18 -4.19 20.44
CA GLY A 244 5.44 -4.70 19.32
C GLY A 244 6.33 -5.05 18.15
N VAL A 245 5.83 -5.91 17.26
CA VAL A 245 6.50 -6.28 16.01
C VAL A 245 5.51 -6.12 14.85
N ILE A 246 5.94 -5.48 13.78
CA ILE A 246 5.20 -5.44 12.51
C ILE A 246 5.98 -6.26 11.49
N GLU A 247 5.38 -7.33 11.01
CA GLU A 247 5.95 -8.17 9.95
C GLU A 247 5.51 -7.63 8.59
N ALA A 248 6.46 -7.18 7.76
CA ALA A 248 6.19 -6.52 6.48
C ALA A 248 6.88 -7.20 5.27
N VAL A 249 7.20 -8.49 5.38
CA VAL A 249 7.83 -9.30 4.32
C VAL A 249 6.83 -10.25 3.66
N GLY A 250 5.97 -10.89 4.48
CA GLY A 250 4.95 -11.83 4.03
C GLY A 250 5.52 -13.21 3.70
N LYS A 251 6.33 -13.78 4.62
CA LYS A 251 6.84 -15.14 4.51
C LYS A 251 6.56 -15.93 5.80
N PRO A 252 6.32 -17.25 5.72
CA PRO A 252 6.08 -18.08 6.90
C PRO A 252 7.15 -17.94 7.98
N GLU A 253 8.42 -17.96 7.60
CA GLU A 253 9.54 -17.86 8.52
C GLU A 253 9.65 -16.50 9.22
N THR A 254 9.26 -15.41 8.55
CA THR A 254 9.25 -14.06 9.16
C THR A 254 8.04 -13.87 10.08
N TRP A 255 6.93 -14.57 9.82
CA TRP A 255 5.78 -14.63 10.72
C TRP A 255 6.15 -15.31 12.04
N SER A 256 6.76 -16.51 12.00
CA SER A 256 7.25 -17.19 13.19
C SER A 256 8.29 -16.35 13.94
N LEU A 257 9.22 -15.74 13.22
CA LEU A 257 10.26 -14.88 13.77
C LEU A 257 9.69 -13.68 14.53
N SER A 258 8.60 -13.08 14.04
CA SER A 258 7.96 -11.94 14.69
C SER A 258 7.48 -12.26 16.11
N VAL A 259 6.91 -13.45 16.32
CA VAL A 259 6.47 -13.93 17.64
C VAL A 259 7.67 -14.13 18.57
N ALA A 260 8.84 -14.55 18.05
CA ALA A 260 10.04 -14.76 18.87
C ALA A 260 10.71 -13.46 19.33
N MET A 261 10.49 -12.35 18.64
CA MET A 261 11.10 -11.04 18.92
C MET A 261 10.33 -10.19 19.95
N VAL A 262 9.03 -10.43 20.09
CA VAL A 262 8.18 -9.63 20.96
C VAL A 262 8.37 -10.02 22.43
N ARG A 263 8.27 -9.04 23.35
CA ARG A 263 8.30 -9.29 24.79
C ARG A 263 7.00 -9.92 25.31
N LYS A 264 7.01 -10.36 26.56
CA LYS A 264 5.78 -10.76 27.29
C LYS A 264 4.78 -9.60 27.34
N GLY A 265 3.50 -9.89 27.12
CA GLY A 265 2.43 -8.91 27.03
C GLY A 265 2.55 -7.97 25.84
N GLY A 266 3.39 -8.31 24.84
CA GLY A 266 3.54 -7.54 23.62
C GLY A 266 2.60 -7.99 22.51
N ARG A 267 2.71 -7.37 21.33
CA ARG A 267 1.78 -7.61 20.20
C ARG A 267 2.49 -7.70 18.86
N VAL A 268 1.96 -8.53 17.99
CA VAL A 268 2.49 -8.78 16.65
C VAL A 268 1.42 -8.46 15.62
N CYS A 269 1.73 -7.56 14.71
CA CYS A 269 0.94 -7.24 13.53
C CYS A 269 1.51 -7.96 12.31
N LEU A 270 0.73 -8.86 11.73
CA LEU A 270 1.05 -9.57 10.50
C LEU A 270 0.54 -8.76 9.31
N PHE A 271 1.38 -7.81 8.87
CA PHE A 271 1.07 -6.89 7.77
C PHE A 271 1.37 -7.51 6.40
N GLY A 272 2.48 -8.20 6.27
CA GLY A 272 2.88 -8.88 5.04
C GLY A 272 2.05 -10.14 4.80
N GLY A 273 1.25 -10.16 3.73
CA GLY A 273 0.49 -11.35 3.32
C GLY A 273 1.41 -12.44 2.74
N CYS A 274 1.29 -13.67 3.25
CA CYS A 274 1.92 -14.86 2.68
C CYS A 274 1.19 -15.33 1.41
N ALA A 275 1.80 -16.25 0.66
CA ALA A 275 1.15 -16.91 -0.47
C ALA A 275 -0.09 -17.70 0.00
N ALA A 276 -1.10 -17.80 -0.87
CA ALA A 276 -2.31 -18.58 -0.57
C ALA A 276 -1.94 -20.04 -0.23
N GLY A 277 -2.56 -20.58 0.82
CA GLY A 277 -2.31 -21.93 1.30
C GLY A 277 -1.03 -22.09 2.16
N ALA A 278 -0.21 -21.05 2.33
CA ALA A 278 0.95 -21.10 3.22
C ALA A 278 0.50 -21.36 4.66
N LYS A 279 1.26 -22.19 5.37
CA LYS A 279 1.05 -22.53 6.79
C LYS A 279 2.24 -22.09 7.61
N VAL A 280 2.01 -21.71 8.87
CA VAL A 280 3.04 -21.26 9.81
C VAL A 280 2.90 -22.04 11.11
N GLU A 281 4.01 -22.64 11.57
CA GLU A 281 4.07 -23.21 12.91
C GLU A 281 4.43 -22.11 13.92
N LEU A 282 3.65 -22.05 14.99
CA LEU A 282 3.84 -21.08 16.07
C LEU A 282 3.97 -21.82 17.42
N GLU A 283 4.90 -21.35 18.25
CA GLU A 283 5.12 -21.89 19.60
C GLU A 283 3.95 -21.48 20.53
N THR A 284 3.01 -22.42 20.72
CA THR A 284 1.78 -22.15 21.49
C THR A 284 2.05 -21.78 22.93
N HIS A 285 3.03 -22.44 23.59
CA HIS A 285 3.46 -22.12 24.95
C HIS A 285 3.89 -20.66 25.06
N ARG A 286 4.67 -20.18 24.09
CA ARG A 286 5.14 -18.79 24.06
C ARG A 286 3.99 -17.80 23.95
N ILE A 287 3.03 -18.08 23.07
CA ILE A 287 1.88 -17.18 22.85
C ILE A 287 1.02 -17.15 24.11
N HIS A 288 0.65 -18.32 24.64
CA HIS A 288 -0.27 -18.44 25.77
C HIS A 288 0.31 -17.88 27.06
N TYR A 289 1.48 -18.40 27.51
CA TYR A 289 2.05 -18.05 28.83
C TYR A 289 2.77 -16.70 28.86
N ASN A 290 2.99 -16.07 27.70
CA ASN A 290 3.52 -14.71 27.63
C ASN A 290 2.45 -13.69 27.21
N GLU A 291 1.18 -14.08 27.08
CA GLU A 291 0.07 -13.20 26.73
C GLU A 291 0.36 -12.34 25.46
N ILE A 292 0.89 -12.99 24.42
CA ILE A 292 1.21 -12.30 23.17
C ILE A 292 -0.05 -12.14 22.33
N ALA A 293 -0.42 -10.91 22.00
CA ALA A 293 -1.46 -10.63 21.04
C ALA A 293 -0.91 -10.78 19.60
N LEU A 294 -1.60 -11.57 18.78
CA LEU A 294 -1.26 -11.78 17.37
C LEU A 294 -2.47 -11.44 16.51
N PHE A 295 -2.30 -10.56 15.51
CA PHE A 295 -3.40 -10.16 14.64
C PHE A 295 -2.93 -9.82 13.22
N GLY A 296 -3.83 -10.01 12.25
CA GLY A 296 -3.67 -9.56 10.89
C GLY A 296 -4.20 -8.14 10.68
N VAL A 297 -3.71 -7.50 9.64
CA VAL A 297 -4.26 -6.26 9.12
C VAL A 297 -4.41 -6.39 7.60
N PHE A 298 -5.51 -5.90 7.09
CA PHE A 298 -5.80 -5.91 5.67
C PHE A 298 -6.23 -4.53 5.22
N HIS A 299 -5.62 -4.06 4.13
CA HIS A 299 -6.05 -2.89 3.38
C HIS A 299 -6.12 -1.59 4.21
N HIS A 300 -6.78 -0.56 3.68
CA HIS A 300 -7.01 0.74 4.31
C HIS A 300 -8.50 0.98 4.61
N ARG A 301 -8.78 2.05 5.38
CA ARG A 301 -10.12 2.60 5.59
C ARG A 301 -10.19 4.04 5.10
N PRO A 302 -11.35 4.57 4.71
CA PRO A 302 -11.49 5.98 4.30
C PRO A 302 -10.97 7.00 5.33
N SER A 303 -11.02 6.68 6.63
CA SER A 303 -10.49 7.55 7.69
C SER A 303 -8.98 7.75 7.59
N TYR A 304 -8.20 6.70 7.28
CA TYR A 304 -6.74 6.79 7.15
C TYR A 304 -6.30 7.45 5.85
N VAL A 305 -7.15 7.46 4.83
CA VAL A 305 -6.88 8.16 3.57
C VAL A 305 -6.73 9.67 3.80
N ARG A 306 -7.67 10.28 4.55
CA ARG A 306 -7.58 11.70 4.90
C ARG A 306 -6.34 12.02 5.73
N GLN A 307 -6.02 11.17 6.70
CA GLN A 307 -4.80 11.31 7.50
C GLN A 307 -3.53 11.18 6.64
N ALA A 308 -3.50 10.27 5.67
CA ALA A 308 -2.38 10.12 4.75
C ALA A 308 -2.18 11.37 3.88
N ILE A 309 -3.26 11.96 3.34
CA ILE A 309 -3.21 13.20 2.58
C ILE A 309 -2.65 14.35 3.45
N GLU A 310 -3.12 14.48 4.68
CA GLU A 310 -2.65 15.50 5.62
C GLU A 310 -1.15 15.37 5.91
N LEU A 311 -0.68 14.16 6.25
CA LEU A 311 0.72 13.93 6.58
C LEU A 311 1.65 14.13 5.37
N LEU A 312 1.23 13.72 4.18
CA LEU A 312 1.97 13.97 2.93
C LEU A 312 2.01 15.48 2.61
N SER A 313 0.88 16.17 2.76
CA SER A 313 0.79 17.61 2.52
C SER A 313 1.67 18.42 3.48
N ASN A 314 1.78 17.98 4.73
CA ASN A 314 2.63 18.59 5.76
C ASN A 314 4.11 18.17 5.66
N ARG A 315 4.49 17.44 4.60
CA ARG A 315 5.85 16.91 4.36
C ARG A 315 6.41 16.08 5.51
N ALA A 316 5.52 15.40 6.25
CA ALA A 316 5.90 14.48 7.32
C ALA A 316 6.48 13.15 6.79
N VAL A 317 6.40 12.92 5.48
CA VAL A 317 6.90 11.72 4.79
C VAL A 317 7.96 12.14 3.77
N PRO A 318 9.21 11.63 3.85
CA PRO A 318 10.27 11.92 2.90
C PRO A 318 10.02 11.13 1.59
N THR A 319 9.20 11.66 0.69
CA THR A 319 8.71 10.97 -0.51
C THR A 319 9.82 10.60 -1.49
N GLU A 320 10.94 11.34 -1.48
CA GLU A 320 12.16 11.05 -2.24
C GLU A 320 12.84 9.74 -1.82
N LEU A 321 12.57 9.26 -0.60
CA LEU A 321 13.05 7.96 -0.12
C LEU A 321 12.12 6.80 -0.51
N LEU A 322 10.97 7.10 -1.12
CA LEU A 322 9.94 6.14 -1.51
C LEU A 322 9.82 6.02 -3.03
N ILE A 323 9.97 7.13 -3.75
CA ILE A 323 9.85 7.22 -5.20
C ILE A 323 11.25 7.41 -5.78
N GLY A 324 11.75 6.42 -6.53
CA GLY A 324 13.13 6.37 -6.98
C GLY A 324 13.37 6.67 -8.47
N GLY A 325 12.32 6.81 -9.25
CA GLY A 325 12.47 7.07 -10.69
C GLY A 325 11.15 7.35 -11.37
N ARG A 326 11.25 7.82 -12.63
CA ARG A 326 10.09 8.02 -13.51
C ARG A 326 10.24 7.13 -14.71
N ILE A 327 9.16 6.51 -15.14
CA ILE A 327 9.06 5.72 -16.37
C ILE A 327 7.83 6.17 -17.15
N SER A 328 7.84 6.00 -18.46
CA SER A 328 6.66 6.22 -19.28
C SER A 328 5.70 5.03 -19.17
N LEU A 329 4.43 5.24 -19.55
CA LEU A 329 3.47 4.14 -19.65
C LEU A 329 3.93 3.10 -20.69
N GLU A 330 4.57 3.56 -21.76
CA GLU A 330 5.11 2.73 -22.85
C GLU A 330 6.21 1.78 -22.35
N ASP A 331 7.06 2.24 -21.42
CA ASP A 331 8.18 1.46 -20.90
C ASP A 331 7.76 0.50 -19.77
N LEU A 332 6.53 0.60 -19.28
CA LEU A 332 6.09 -0.13 -18.10
C LEU A 332 6.12 -1.66 -18.30
N VAL A 333 5.77 -2.14 -19.49
CA VAL A 333 5.77 -3.59 -19.78
C VAL A 333 7.19 -4.15 -19.69
N SER A 334 8.17 -3.50 -20.32
CA SER A 334 9.58 -3.88 -20.22
C SER A 334 10.12 -3.74 -18.80
N PHE A 335 9.73 -2.68 -18.08
CA PHE A 335 10.08 -2.47 -16.67
C PHE A 335 9.67 -3.67 -15.79
N PHE A 336 8.44 -4.18 -15.92
CA PHE A 336 8.00 -5.37 -15.18
C PHE A 336 8.77 -6.64 -15.61
N ALA A 337 9.05 -6.79 -16.88
CA ALA A 337 9.79 -7.95 -17.41
C ALA A 337 11.25 -7.98 -16.93
N GLU A 338 11.91 -6.84 -16.85
CA GLU A 338 13.32 -6.70 -16.46
C GLU A 338 13.51 -6.66 -14.93
N ASN A 339 12.62 -6.00 -14.20
CA ASN A 339 12.71 -5.85 -12.74
C ASN A 339 12.04 -7.00 -11.99
N ARG A 340 12.55 -8.21 -12.19
CA ARG A 340 12.07 -9.42 -11.52
C ARG A 340 12.17 -9.36 -10.00
N ASP A 341 12.96 -8.43 -9.45
CA ASP A 341 13.12 -8.23 -8.02
C ASP A 341 12.72 -6.80 -7.62
N THR A 342 11.75 -6.70 -6.70
CA THR A 342 11.19 -5.45 -6.18
C THR A 342 12.15 -4.71 -5.22
N ASN A 343 13.46 -4.82 -5.42
CA ASN A 343 14.47 -4.23 -4.53
C ASN A 343 14.56 -2.70 -4.62
N ALA A 344 14.00 -2.11 -5.67
CA ALA A 344 14.05 -0.68 -5.92
C ALA A 344 12.97 0.10 -5.16
N LEU A 345 13.12 1.41 -5.17
CA LEU A 345 12.07 2.37 -4.83
C LEU A 345 10.90 2.22 -5.81
N LYS A 346 9.71 2.68 -5.43
CA LYS A 346 8.57 2.73 -6.36
C LYS A 346 8.94 3.57 -7.58
N ALA A 347 8.62 3.08 -8.78
CA ALA A 347 8.70 3.90 -9.97
C ALA A 347 7.42 4.70 -10.14
N ALA A 348 7.55 5.99 -10.48
CA ALA A 348 6.43 6.81 -10.88
C ALA A 348 6.20 6.65 -12.39
N VAL A 349 5.06 6.06 -12.75
CA VAL A 349 4.60 5.89 -14.11
C VAL A 349 3.91 7.18 -14.53
N ILE A 350 4.43 7.84 -15.57
CA ILE A 350 3.91 9.11 -16.07
C ILE A 350 3.08 8.84 -17.34
N MET A 351 1.86 9.39 -17.36
CA MET A 351 0.93 9.30 -18.47
C MET A 351 1.08 10.49 -19.44
#